data_78b5150c42503e6d488ac7e96ce74aac
#
_entry.id   78b5150c42503e6d488ac7e96ce74aac
#
_cell.length_a   1.000
_cell.length_b   1.000
_cell.length_c   1.000
_cell.angle_alpha   90.00
_cell.angle_beta   90.00
_cell.angle_gamma   90.00
#
_symmetry.space_group_name_H-M   'P 1'
#
loop_
_entity.id
_entity.type
_entity.pdbx_description
1 polymer ?
#
loop_
_entity_poly.entity_id
_entity_poly.type
_entity_poly.pdbx_seq_one_letter_code
_entity_poly.pdbx_strand_id
1 'polypeptide(L)'
;MGESDIKRVYRTKSLLIHPDKTSNPSAPDAFDRLKKAVSQLQDEKERAQLDEAIADARHILIRERKLTIDSEEVKDPDDEFKKAWREKTKWVLAQEEIRRRKQMKAQMQEEGRQQKKEDEEIAERKRKREYEQKWEASRDGRIGSWRDFQKGKTAGAAGKDGGGVTKKKPKLKTLG
;
A
#
# COMPACT_ATOMS: atom_id res chain seq x y z
N MET A 1 -9.09 35.32 -2.33
CA MET A 1 -10.19 35.13 -1.36
C MET A 1 -9.57 34.98 0.02
N GLY A 2 -9.86 35.86 0.95
CA GLY A 2 -9.28 35.82 2.30
C GLY A 2 -10.02 34.84 3.23
N GLU A 3 -9.42 34.53 4.38
CA GLU A 3 -10.04 33.66 5.38
C GLU A 3 -11.38 34.20 5.91
N SER A 4 -11.48 35.52 6.06
CA SER A 4 -12.71 36.20 6.44
C SER A 4 -13.83 36.03 5.41
N ASP A 5 -13.50 36.03 4.11
CA ASP A 5 -14.46 35.82 3.05
C ASP A 5 -14.97 34.38 3.03
N ILE A 6 -14.10 33.41 3.26
CA ILE A 6 -14.45 31.99 3.36
C ILE A 6 -15.43 31.78 4.51
N LYS A 7 -15.14 32.36 5.69
CA LYS A 7 -16.01 32.29 6.86
C LYS A 7 -17.38 32.93 6.60
N ARG A 8 -17.41 34.09 5.91
CA ARG A 8 -18.64 34.76 5.56
C ARG A 8 -19.52 33.93 4.61
N VAL A 9 -18.92 33.44 3.53
CA VAL A 9 -19.60 32.57 2.54
C VAL A 9 -20.10 31.28 3.19
N TYR A 10 -19.31 30.69 4.07
CA TYR A 10 -19.72 29.50 4.82
C TYR A 10 -20.96 29.75 5.65
N ARG A 11 -20.97 30.81 6.45
CA ARG A 11 -22.15 31.19 7.27
C ARG A 11 -23.42 31.34 6.44
N THR A 12 -23.32 32.04 5.33
CA THR A 12 -24.47 32.25 4.43
C THR A 12 -24.96 30.91 3.85
N LYS A 13 -24.06 30.10 3.32
CA LYS A 13 -24.43 28.81 2.72
C LYS A 13 -24.92 27.80 3.74
N SER A 14 -24.29 27.71 4.90
CA SER A 14 -24.68 26.77 5.96
C SER A 14 -26.09 27.03 6.49
N LEU A 15 -26.51 28.28 6.56
CA LEU A 15 -27.88 28.65 6.94
C LEU A 15 -28.93 28.20 5.90
N LEU A 16 -28.57 28.18 4.60
CA LEU A 16 -29.47 27.76 3.52
C LEU A 16 -29.67 26.26 3.45
N ILE A 17 -28.64 25.50 3.78
CA ILE A 17 -28.65 24.01 3.68
C ILE A 17 -28.72 23.34 5.06
N HIS A 18 -29.06 24.08 6.11
CA HIS A 18 -29.11 23.52 7.46
C HIS A 18 -30.20 22.43 7.54
N PRO A 19 -29.89 21.21 8.03
CA PRO A 19 -30.87 20.12 8.06
C PRO A 19 -32.12 20.44 8.90
N ASP A 20 -31.98 21.30 9.90
CA ASP A 20 -33.09 21.75 10.74
C ASP A 20 -34.04 22.79 10.04
N LYS A 21 -33.53 23.47 9.02
CA LYS A 21 -34.30 24.50 8.27
C LYS A 21 -34.82 23.98 6.94
N THR A 22 -34.30 22.89 6.44
CA THR A 22 -34.60 22.35 5.11
C THR A 22 -35.09 20.95 5.22
N SER A 23 -36.29 20.67 4.72
CA SER A 23 -36.89 19.32 4.68
C SER A 23 -36.27 18.42 3.59
N ASN A 24 -35.18 18.82 2.95
CA ASN A 24 -34.53 18.04 1.91
C ASN A 24 -33.70 16.91 2.54
N PRO A 25 -33.93 15.64 2.15
CA PRO A 25 -33.18 14.49 2.68
C PRO A 25 -31.68 14.55 2.40
N SER A 26 -31.25 15.29 1.38
CA SER A 26 -29.83 15.49 1.05
C SER A 26 -29.16 16.64 1.82
N ALA A 27 -29.88 17.34 2.68
CA ALA A 27 -29.33 18.50 3.42
C ALA A 27 -28.19 18.12 4.37
N PRO A 28 -28.23 17.01 5.13
CA PRO A 28 -27.10 16.58 5.98
C PRO A 28 -25.82 16.33 5.18
N ASP A 29 -25.92 15.62 4.06
CA ASP A 29 -24.79 15.33 3.18
C ASP A 29 -24.20 16.61 2.57
N ALA A 30 -25.05 17.53 2.15
CA ALA A 30 -24.62 18.82 1.61
C ALA A 30 -23.93 19.67 2.67
N PHE A 31 -24.42 19.66 3.90
CA PHE A 31 -23.82 20.36 5.02
C PHE A 31 -22.45 19.80 5.39
N ASP A 32 -22.31 18.48 5.44
CA ASP A 32 -21.03 17.80 5.70
C ASP A 32 -19.99 18.09 4.60
N ARG A 33 -20.42 18.09 3.33
CA ARG A 33 -19.56 18.48 2.20
C ARG A 33 -19.10 19.93 2.31
N LEU A 34 -20.00 20.84 2.68
CA LEU A 34 -19.68 22.25 2.87
C LEU A 34 -18.68 22.43 4.03
N LYS A 35 -18.88 21.73 5.15
CA LYS A 35 -17.97 21.74 6.30
C LYS A 35 -16.57 21.25 5.93
N LYS A 36 -16.47 20.13 5.20
CA LYS A 36 -15.20 19.60 4.69
C LYS A 36 -14.50 20.57 3.75
N ALA A 37 -15.24 21.18 2.82
CA ALA A 37 -14.69 22.19 1.91
C ALA A 37 -14.09 23.39 2.63
N VAL A 38 -14.75 23.89 3.68
CA VAL A 38 -14.21 24.99 4.49
C VAL A 38 -12.96 24.57 5.24
N SER A 39 -12.94 23.39 5.83
CA SER A 39 -11.74 22.86 6.50
C SER A 39 -10.54 22.78 5.54
N GLN A 40 -10.76 22.28 4.32
CA GLN A 40 -9.72 22.20 3.28
C GLN A 40 -9.22 23.58 2.83
N LEU A 41 -10.12 24.56 2.70
CA LEU A 41 -9.74 25.93 2.33
C LEU A 41 -9.04 26.71 3.45
N GLN A 42 -9.20 26.28 4.70
CA GLN A 42 -8.51 26.84 5.86
C GLN A 42 -7.15 26.20 6.11
N ASP A 43 -6.94 24.97 5.67
CA ASP A 43 -5.64 24.33 5.71
C ASP A 43 -4.75 24.88 4.58
N GLU A 44 -3.63 25.50 4.96
CA GLU A 44 -2.73 26.14 4.02
C GLU A 44 -2.16 25.17 2.99
N LYS A 45 -1.87 23.93 3.40
CA LYS A 45 -1.32 22.89 2.50
C LYS A 45 -2.38 22.42 1.50
N GLU A 46 -3.58 22.08 1.98
CA GLU A 46 -4.67 21.63 1.10
C GLU A 46 -5.09 22.73 0.14
N ARG A 47 -5.10 23.97 0.62
CA ARG A 47 -5.38 25.14 -0.22
C ARG A 47 -4.30 25.35 -1.29
N ALA A 48 -3.02 25.26 -0.94
CA ALA A 48 -1.92 25.39 -1.90
C ALA A 48 -2.01 24.31 -3.00
N GLN A 49 -2.32 23.07 -2.65
CA GLN A 49 -2.54 21.99 -3.62
C GLN A 49 -3.73 22.29 -4.56
N LEU A 50 -4.81 22.83 -4.03
CA LEU A 50 -5.96 23.22 -4.85
C LEU A 50 -5.62 24.37 -5.80
N ASP A 51 -4.90 25.38 -5.33
CA ASP A 51 -4.47 26.52 -6.15
C ASP A 51 -3.49 26.06 -7.26
N GLU A 52 -2.58 25.11 -6.97
CA GLU A 52 -1.70 24.47 -7.95
C GLU A 52 -2.51 23.70 -9.00
N ALA A 53 -3.46 22.86 -8.58
CA ALA A 53 -4.33 22.12 -9.51
C ALA A 53 -5.16 23.05 -10.42
N ILE A 54 -5.60 24.19 -9.91
CA ILE A 54 -6.33 25.22 -10.68
C ILE A 54 -5.38 25.85 -11.73
N ALA A 55 -4.14 26.16 -11.36
CA ALA A 55 -3.14 26.71 -12.27
C ALA A 55 -2.76 25.71 -13.35
N ASP A 56 -2.51 24.45 -12.98
CA ASP A 56 -2.19 23.37 -13.91
C ASP A 56 -3.31 23.14 -14.90
N ALA A 57 -4.55 23.10 -14.44
CA ALA A 57 -5.72 22.96 -15.31
C ALA A 57 -5.80 24.10 -16.33
N ARG A 58 -5.47 25.34 -15.94
CA ARG A 58 -5.40 26.48 -16.87
C ARG A 58 -4.32 26.28 -17.92
N HIS A 59 -3.12 25.87 -17.52
CA HIS A 59 -2.02 25.63 -18.44
C HIS A 59 -2.34 24.51 -19.45
N ILE A 60 -2.97 23.43 -18.98
CA ILE A 60 -3.41 22.33 -19.84
C ILE A 60 -4.44 22.83 -20.86
N LEU A 61 -5.43 23.59 -20.42
CA LEU A 61 -6.48 24.13 -21.29
C LEU A 61 -5.92 25.07 -22.37
N ILE A 62 -5.01 25.97 -21.99
CA ILE A 62 -4.32 26.87 -22.91
C ILE A 62 -3.58 26.06 -23.98
N ARG A 63 -2.87 25.00 -23.58
CA ARG A 63 -2.13 24.11 -24.52
C ARG A 63 -3.09 23.35 -25.43
N GLU A 64 -4.17 22.81 -24.92
CA GLU A 64 -5.15 22.04 -25.69
C GLU A 64 -5.84 22.93 -26.76
N ARG A 65 -6.16 24.17 -26.39
CA ARG A 65 -6.75 25.14 -27.33
C ARG A 65 -5.71 25.85 -28.22
N LYS A 66 -4.41 25.51 -28.04
CA LYS A 66 -3.28 26.16 -28.76
C LYS A 66 -3.27 27.68 -28.61
N LEU A 67 -3.70 28.17 -27.46
CA LEU A 67 -3.68 29.57 -27.11
C LEU A 67 -2.32 29.98 -26.55
N THR A 68 -2.03 31.28 -26.56
CA THR A 68 -0.89 31.87 -25.87
C THR A 68 -1.37 32.57 -24.59
N ILE A 69 -0.47 32.83 -23.65
CA ILE A 69 -0.79 33.55 -22.42
C ILE A 69 -1.36 34.95 -22.70
N ASP A 70 -0.97 35.53 -23.85
CA ASP A 70 -1.40 36.86 -24.28
C ASP A 70 -2.73 36.90 -25.04
N SER A 71 -3.30 35.75 -25.37
CA SER A 71 -4.60 35.66 -26.04
C SER A 71 -5.69 36.32 -25.21
N GLU A 72 -6.63 37.05 -25.86
CA GLU A 72 -7.74 37.74 -25.20
C GLU A 72 -8.59 36.78 -24.37
N GLU A 73 -8.87 35.57 -24.87
CA GLU A 73 -9.62 34.52 -24.16
C GLU A 73 -8.98 34.14 -22.82
N VAL A 74 -7.64 34.29 -22.69
CA VAL A 74 -6.91 33.96 -21.48
C VAL A 74 -6.86 35.15 -20.52
N LYS A 75 -6.79 36.40 -21.04
CA LYS A 75 -6.76 37.62 -20.25
C LYS A 75 -8.16 38.00 -19.71
N ASP A 76 -9.18 37.85 -20.54
CA ASP A 76 -10.57 38.07 -20.17
C ASP A 76 -11.40 36.83 -20.55
N PRO A 77 -11.36 35.79 -19.68
CA PRO A 77 -12.00 34.53 -19.96
C PRO A 77 -13.52 34.65 -20.03
N ASP A 78 -14.10 34.23 -21.13
CA ASP A 78 -15.53 34.09 -21.31
C ASP A 78 -16.15 32.97 -20.43
N ASP A 79 -17.45 32.85 -20.44
CA ASP A 79 -18.15 31.84 -19.62
C ASP A 79 -17.87 30.42 -20.11
N GLU A 80 -17.61 30.23 -21.42
CA GLU A 80 -17.23 28.95 -21.98
C GLU A 80 -15.85 28.52 -21.51
N PHE A 81 -14.86 29.42 -21.57
CA PHE A 81 -13.51 29.15 -21.06
C PHE A 81 -13.55 28.85 -19.57
N LYS A 82 -14.29 29.65 -18.77
CA LYS A 82 -14.45 29.39 -17.32
C LYS A 82 -15.09 28.04 -17.03
N LYS A 83 -16.04 27.61 -17.83
CA LYS A 83 -16.68 26.28 -17.70
C LYS A 83 -15.68 25.17 -18.03
N ALA A 84 -14.98 25.27 -19.16
CA ALA A 84 -13.97 24.33 -19.56
C ALA A 84 -12.83 24.23 -18.53
N TRP A 85 -12.40 25.36 -17.98
CA TRP A 85 -11.39 25.42 -16.93
C TRP A 85 -11.83 24.69 -15.65
N ARG A 86 -13.07 24.90 -15.18
CA ARG A 86 -13.62 24.17 -14.03
C ARG A 86 -13.66 22.65 -14.28
N GLU A 87 -14.09 22.25 -15.48
CA GLU A 87 -14.11 20.80 -15.84
C GLU A 87 -12.68 20.21 -15.86
N LYS A 88 -11.72 20.97 -16.41
CA LYS A 88 -10.32 20.55 -16.43
C LYS A 88 -9.73 20.48 -15.02
N THR A 89 -10.06 21.43 -14.14
CA THR A 89 -9.65 21.40 -12.73
C THR A 89 -10.16 20.14 -12.01
N LYS A 90 -11.43 19.79 -12.21
CA LYS A 90 -11.98 18.54 -11.67
C LYS A 90 -11.24 17.32 -12.17
N TRP A 91 -10.88 17.31 -13.46
CA TRP A 91 -10.12 16.21 -14.05
C TRP A 91 -8.71 16.12 -13.46
N VAL A 92 -7.98 17.23 -13.31
CA VAL A 92 -6.65 17.27 -12.68
C VAL A 92 -6.71 16.71 -11.26
N LEU A 93 -7.62 17.21 -10.43
CA LEU A 93 -7.81 16.73 -9.06
C LEU A 93 -8.13 15.23 -9.00
N ALA A 94 -8.98 14.74 -9.90
CA ALA A 94 -9.28 13.31 -9.98
C ALA A 94 -8.04 12.48 -10.36
N GLN A 95 -7.22 12.96 -11.30
CA GLN A 95 -5.98 12.29 -11.69
C GLN A 95 -4.94 12.26 -10.55
N GLU A 96 -4.82 13.35 -9.81
CA GLU A 96 -3.95 13.40 -8.64
C GLU A 96 -4.38 12.42 -7.55
N GLU A 97 -5.67 12.35 -7.27
CA GLU A 97 -6.20 11.40 -6.29
C GLU A 97 -5.97 9.94 -6.73
N ILE A 98 -6.18 9.63 -8.02
CA ILE A 98 -5.87 8.29 -8.56
C ILE A 98 -4.39 7.97 -8.43
N ARG A 99 -3.50 8.94 -8.74
CA ARG A 99 -2.04 8.78 -8.60
C ARG A 99 -1.66 8.53 -7.15
N ARG A 100 -2.18 9.34 -6.23
CA ARG A 100 -1.95 9.19 -4.79
C ARG A 100 -2.39 7.83 -4.26
N ARG A 101 -3.58 7.36 -4.66
CA ARG A 101 -4.08 6.03 -4.29
C ARG A 101 -3.22 4.90 -4.84
N LYS A 102 -2.74 5.02 -6.08
CA LYS A 102 -1.83 4.04 -6.68
C LYS A 102 -0.50 3.98 -5.93
N GLN A 103 0.07 5.13 -5.59
CA GLN A 103 1.32 5.21 -4.81
C GLN A 103 1.15 4.58 -3.42
N MET A 104 0.09 4.94 -2.70
CA MET A 104 -0.22 4.36 -1.39
C MET A 104 -0.38 2.85 -1.45
N LYS A 105 -1.10 2.35 -2.46
CA LYS A 105 -1.27 0.91 -2.67
C LYS A 105 0.06 0.21 -2.97
N ALA A 106 0.90 0.81 -3.81
CA ALA A 106 2.23 0.27 -4.14
C ALA A 106 3.12 0.25 -2.89
N GLN A 107 3.13 1.30 -2.09
CA GLN A 107 3.87 1.36 -0.84
C GLN A 107 3.40 0.29 0.15
N MET A 108 2.10 0.16 0.38
CA MET A 108 1.53 -0.89 1.24
C MET A 108 1.92 -2.31 0.79
N GLN A 109 1.92 -2.55 -0.53
CA GLN A 109 2.32 -3.85 -1.07
C GLN A 109 3.82 -4.11 -0.86
N GLU A 110 4.65 -3.09 -1.01
CA GLU A 110 6.09 -3.21 -0.79
C GLU A 110 6.41 -3.44 0.70
N GLU A 111 5.79 -2.68 1.60
CA GLU A 111 5.92 -2.88 3.04
C GLU A 111 5.48 -4.29 3.46
N GLY A 112 4.33 -4.76 2.95
CA GLY A 112 3.86 -6.13 3.21
C GLY A 112 4.80 -7.20 2.66
N ARG A 113 5.45 -6.95 1.52
CA ARG A 113 6.45 -7.86 0.96
C ARG A 113 7.74 -7.88 1.78
N GLN A 114 8.19 -6.73 2.27
CA GLN A 114 9.35 -6.63 3.14
C GLN A 114 9.10 -7.32 4.48
N GLN A 115 7.96 -7.07 5.10
CA GLN A 115 7.58 -7.69 6.35
C GLN A 115 7.50 -9.22 6.23
N LYS A 116 6.92 -9.72 5.14
CA LYS A 116 6.89 -11.17 4.88
C LYS A 116 8.28 -11.79 4.75
N LYS A 117 9.23 -11.10 4.10
CA LYS A 117 10.62 -11.55 4.01
C LYS A 117 11.30 -11.60 5.38
N GLU A 118 11.11 -10.54 6.19
CA GLU A 118 11.65 -10.49 7.54
C GLU A 118 11.09 -11.62 8.42
N ASP A 119 9.79 -11.86 8.35
CA ASP A 119 9.14 -12.96 9.07
C ASP A 119 9.67 -14.33 8.63
N GLU A 120 9.88 -14.54 7.32
CA GLU A 120 10.48 -15.77 6.78
C GLU A 120 11.93 -15.94 7.27
N GLU A 121 12.74 -14.88 7.29
CA GLU A 121 14.12 -14.93 7.82
C GLU A 121 14.13 -15.25 9.33
N ILE A 122 13.26 -14.62 10.10
CA ILE A 122 13.15 -14.87 11.54
C ILE A 122 12.72 -16.33 11.78
N ALA A 123 11.75 -16.83 11.02
CA ALA A 123 11.29 -18.20 11.10
C ALA A 123 12.37 -19.20 10.69
N GLU A 124 13.20 -18.88 9.70
CA GLU A 124 14.32 -19.71 9.28
C GLU A 124 15.41 -19.76 10.35
N ARG A 125 15.78 -18.59 10.92
CA ARG A 125 16.74 -18.52 12.04
C ARG A 125 16.26 -19.30 13.26
N LYS A 126 14.96 -19.22 13.57
CA LYS A 126 14.36 -19.98 14.66
C LYS A 126 14.44 -21.49 14.40
N ARG A 127 14.08 -21.94 13.19
CA ARG A 127 14.20 -23.35 12.79
C ARG A 127 15.63 -23.86 12.85
N LYS A 128 16.60 -23.07 12.40
CA LYS A 128 18.03 -23.43 12.48
C LYS A 128 18.49 -23.60 13.93
N ARG A 129 18.14 -22.65 14.81
CA ARG A 129 18.46 -22.73 16.26
C ARG A 129 17.82 -23.96 16.93
N GLU A 130 16.55 -24.23 16.64
CA GLU A 130 15.85 -25.38 17.18
C GLU A 130 16.47 -26.71 16.67
N TYR A 131 16.88 -26.73 15.40
CA TYR A 131 17.60 -27.90 14.85
C TYR A 131 18.95 -28.10 15.52
N GLU A 132 19.76 -27.06 15.69
CA GLU A 132 21.05 -27.12 16.39
C GLU A 132 20.87 -27.58 17.83
N GLN A 133 19.92 -27.05 18.57
CA GLN A 133 19.61 -27.46 19.95
C GLN A 133 19.23 -28.95 20.01
N LYS A 134 18.34 -29.42 19.13
CA LYS A 134 17.94 -30.80 19.03
C LYS A 134 19.11 -31.71 18.63
N TRP A 135 19.95 -31.24 17.72
CA TRP A 135 21.15 -31.92 17.30
C TRP A 135 22.14 -32.09 18.44
N GLU A 136 22.41 -31.04 19.20
CA GLU A 136 23.28 -31.07 20.40
C GLU A 136 22.68 -31.97 21.49
N ALA A 137 21.40 -31.79 21.81
CA ALA A 137 20.72 -32.61 22.83
C ALA A 137 20.74 -34.13 22.51
N SER A 138 20.72 -34.50 21.22
CA SER A 138 20.77 -35.88 20.79
C SER A 138 22.21 -36.44 20.61
N ARG A 139 23.25 -35.61 20.87
CA ARG A 139 24.65 -35.95 20.65
C ARG A 139 25.09 -37.20 21.38
N ASP A 140 24.80 -37.28 22.68
CA ASP A 140 25.22 -38.42 23.51
C ASP A 140 24.50 -39.70 23.10
N GLY A 141 23.23 -39.63 22.72
CA GLY A 141 22.48 -40.75 22.16
C GLY A 141 23.07 -41.25 20.82
N ARG A 142 23.47 -40.33 19.93
CA ARG A 142 24.11 -40.67 18.66
C ARG A 142 25.47 -41.30 18.87
N ILE A 143 26.27 -40.78 19.80
CA ILE A 143 27.56 -41.33 20.16
C ILE A 143 27.40 -42.74 20.77
N GLY A 144 26.39 -42.91 21.66
CA GLY A 144 26.05 -44.19 22.25
C GLY A 144 25.68 -45.26 21.19
N SER A 145 24.73 -44.92 20.31
CA SER A 145 24.28 -45.82 19.24
C SER A 145 25.40 -46.18 18.25
N TRP A 146 26.31 -45.25 17.96
CA TRP A 146 27.46 -45.50 17.12
C TRP A 146 28.47 -46.45 17.79
N ARG A 147 28.73 -46.28 19.11
CA ARG A 147 29.58 -47.18 19.88
C ARG A 147 29.00 -48.59 19.96
N ASP A 148 27.69 -48.73 20.16
CA ASP A 148 27.00 -50.02 20.18
C ASP A 148 27.03 -50.70 18.80
N PHE A 149 26.88 -49.94 17.74
CA PHE A 149 27.04 -50.42 16.36
C PHE A 149 28.48 -50.95 16.11
N GLN A 150 29.51 -50.25 16.58
CA GLN A 150 30.89 -50.70 16.48
C GLN A 150 31.14 -51.98 17.28
N LYS A 151 30.64 -52.06 18.53
CA LYS A 151 30.75 -53.25 19.35
C LYS A 151 30.05 -54.48 18.72
N GLY A 152 28.87 -54.24 18.12
CA GLY A 152 28.15 -55.30 17.39
C GLY A 152 28.88 -55.77 16.14
N LYS A 153 29.63 -54.91 15.45
CA LYS A 153 30.50 -55.31 14.33
C LYS A 153 31.72 -56.13 14.75
N THR A 154 32.32 -55.76 15.89
CA THR A 154 33.48 -56.45 16.40
C THR A 154 33.11 -57.84 17.00
N ALA A 155 31.91 -57.97 17.58
CA ALA A 155 31.36 -59.23 18.08
C ALA A 155 30.88 -60.18 16.95
N GLY A 156 30.44 -59.59 15.80
CA GLY A 156 29.99 -60.36 14.62
C GLY A 156 31.10 -60.80 13.66
N ALA A 157 32.34 -60.32 13.86
CA ALA A 157 33.49 -60.75 13.03
C ALA A 157 34.16 -62.07 13.49
N ALA A 158 33.70 -62.66 14.61
CA ALA A 158 34.21 -63.87 15.16
C ALA A 158 33.28 -65.09 14.93
N GLY A 159 32.44 -65.12 13.91
CA GLY A 159 31.59 -66.29 13.62
C GLY A 159 30.57 -66.04 12.49
N LYS A 160 30.93 -66.67 11.39
CA LYS A 160 30.12 -67.36 10.35
C LYS A 160 30.25 -66.82 8.94
N ASP A 161 30.86 -67.64 8.21
CA ASP A 161 30.72 -67.91 6.79
C ASP A 161 29.25 -68.14 6.37
N GLY A 162 28.83 -67.53 5.23
CA GLY A 162 27.73 -68.03 4.41
C GLY A 162 26.35 -67.44 4.63
N GLY A 163 25.94 -66.58 3.74
CA GLY A 163 24.52 -66.25 3.57
C GLY A 163 24.27 -64.92 2.90
N GLY A 164 24.32 -64.83 1.57
CA GLY A 164 24.02 -63.66 0.81
C GLY A 164 22.53 -63.25 0.93
N VAL A 165 22.27 -62.12 1.57
CA VAL A 165 20.97 -61.47 1.52
C VAL A 165 21.17 -60.13 0.84
N THR A 166 20.68 -60.03 -0.40
CA THR A 166 20.63 -58.78 -1.18
C THR A 166 19.65 -57.81 -0.55
N LYS A 167 20.16 -56.77 0.12
CA LYS A 167 19.33 -55.64 0.59
C LYS A 167 18.94 -54.78 -0.60
N LYS A 168 17.63 -54.75 -0.94
CA LYS A 168 17.03 -53.80 -1.86
C LYS A 168 17.23 -52.35 -1.36
N LYS A 169 17.86 -51.53 -2.18
CA LYS A 169 17.96 -50.08 -1.94
C LYS A 169 16.57 -49.45 -1.97
N PRO A 170 16.23 -48.56 -1.02
CA PRO A 170 14.97 -47.82 -1.11
C PRO A 170 15.01 -46.82 -2.29
N LYS A 171 13.99 -46.87 -3.14
CA LYS A 171 13.79 -45.89 -4.21
C LYS A 171 13.46 -44.51 -3.59
N LEU A 172 14.27 -43.49 -3.88
CA LEU A 172 13.90 -42.09 -3.65
C LEU A 172 12.67 -41.78 -4.51
N LYS A 173 11.59 -41.34 -3.86
CA LYS A 173 10.48 -40.72 -4.54
C LYS A 173 10.89 -39.29 -4.91
N THR A 174 11.00 -39.01 -6.18
CA THR A 174 11.07 -37.65 -6.72
C THR A 174 9.70 -37.02 -6.51
N LEU A 175 9.66 -35.95 -5.70
CA LEU A 175 8.52 -35.03 -5.62
C LEU A 175 8.55 -34.13 -6.86
N GLY A 176 7.49 -34.20 -7.67
CA GLY A 176 7.18 -33.27 -8.72
C GLY A 176 6.55 -31.99 -8.17
#